data_035239852d3a66de1c6330e9f9566417
#
_entry.id   035239852d3a66de1c6330e9f9566417
#
_cell.length_a   1.000
_cell.length_b   1.000
_cell.length_c   1.000
_cell.angle_alpha   90.00
_cell.angle_beta   90.00
_cell.angle_gamma   90.00
#
_symmetry.space_group_name_H-M   'P 1'
#
loop_
_entity.id
_entity.type
_entity.pdbx_description
1 polymer ?
#
loop_
_entity_poly.entity_id
_entity_poly.type
_entity_poly.pdbx_seq_one_letter_code
_entity_poly.pdbx_strand_id
1 'polypeptide(L)'
;MKYIPTLIAMAVGGAVLALGGSVVAQTVKPCMVTVVRIQGVARYSLGDNAWHPLVVGKILGSGAIIQSAADSSVDIVLSGDPVAMPQAASAPDAISPAADPNVRGFVSYKPMVQQNVIRMWGNTVLAVDKLTQYDTGVDTVSDTELDLRAGRIFFNVKKMSASSQFIIKIPNGVAGIRGSAGWIDFKGVIEMIEGSAVESLILNGQPFTSSIPAGYQSNPDGGNPILIPQNVLDNFRITLTSLVTLYQCPNGAPDSPQHDEGRCFTSKWGSY
;
A
#
# COMPACT_ATOMS: atom_id res chain seq x y z
N MET A 1 -41.25 79.39 -6.37
CA MET A 1 -39.96 79.23 -5.65
C MET A 1 -39.62 77.75 -5.66
N LYS A 2 -38.63 77.32 -6.44
CA LYS A 2 -38.19 75.95 -6.54
C LYS A 2 -36.87 75.80 -5.78
N TYR A 3 -36.85 74.94 -4.76
CA TYR A 3 -35.65 74.59 -4.07
C TYR A 3 -35.04 73.32 -4.71
N ILE A 4 -33.77 73.41 -5.13
CA ILE A 4 -32.97 72.28 -5.60
C ILE A 4 -32.08 71.86 -4.42
N PRO A 5 -32.08 70.63 -3.96
CA PRO A 5 -31.08 70.15 -3.02
C PRO A 5 -29.88 69.60 -3.74
N THR A 6 -28.73 70.16 -3.42
CA THR A 6 -27.42 69.73 -3.89
C THR A 6 -27.01 68.44 -3.20
N LEU A 7 -26.83 67.35 -3.96
CA LEU A 7 -26.32 66.07 -3.50
C LEU A 7 -24.81 66.13 -3.45
N ILE A 8 -24.21 66.07 -2.27
CA ILE A 8 -22.77 65.87 -2.05
C ILE A 8 -22.50 64.37 -2.07
N ALA A 9 -21.84 63.91 -3.16
CA ALA A 9 -21.36 62.54 -3.24
C ALA A 9 -19.97 62.44 -2.55
N MET A 10 -19.91 61.79 -1.38
CA MET A 10 -18.64 61.39 -0.77
C MET A 10 -18.17 60.08 -1.42
N ALA A 11 -17.09 60.16 -2.20
CA ALA A 11 -16.39 59.01 -2.69
C ALA A 11 -15.49 58.48 -1.58
N VAL A 12 -15.89 57.35 -0.95
CA VAL A 12 -15.01 56.58 -0.08
C VAL A 12 -14.18 55.64 -0.94
N GLY A 13 -12.92 56.03 -1.18
CA GLY A 13 -11.92 55.19 -1.84
C GLY A 13 -11.44 54.11 -0.92
N GLY A 14 -12.01 52.92 -1.01
CA GLY A 14 -11.50 51.70 -0.36
C GLY A 14 -10.31 51.14 -1.13
N ALA A 15 -9.09 51.31 -0.63
CA ALA A 15 -7.92 50.59 -1.14
C ALA A 15 -8.02 49.13 -0.72
N VAL A 16 -8.38 48.26 -1.66
CA VAL A 16 -8.27 46.81 -1.50
C VAL A 16 -6.80 46.43 -1.67
N LEU A 17 -6.11 46.22 -0.55
CA LEU A 17 -4.81 45.56 -0.52
C LEU A 17 -5.02 44.07 -0.89
N ALA A 18 -4.82 43.75 -2.15
CA ALA A 18 -4.73 42.36 -2.61
C ALA A 18 -3.42 41.77 -2.06
N LEU A 19 -3.50 41.09 -0.92
CA LEU A 19 -2.45 40.20 -0.46
C LEU A 19 -2.41 39.01 -1.43
N GLY A 20 -1.59 39.11 -2.46
CA GLY A 20 -1.28 38.04 -3.39
C GLY A 20 -0.49 36.95 -2.67
N GLY A 21 -1.16 36.10 -1.93
CA GLY A 21 -0.56 34.85 -1.46
C GLY A 21 -0.30 33.98 -2.69
N SER A 22 0.96 33.68 -2.96
CA SER A 22 1.33 32.70 -3.98
C SER A 22 0.76 31.36 -3.57
N VAL A 23 -0.32 30.91 -4.20
CA VAL A 23 -0.82 29.55 -4.08
C VAL A 23 0.21 28.66 -4.79
N VAL A 24 1.10 28.04 -4.02
CA VAL A 24 1.97 27.00 -4.55
C VAL A 24 1.08 25.82 -4.91
N ALA A 25 0.87 25.60 -6.20
CA ALA A 25 0.14 24.45 -6.68
C ALA A 25 0.89 23.17 -6.25
N GLN A 26 0.30 22.37 -5.38
CA GLN A 26 0.86 21.08 -4.99
C GLN A 26 0.85 20.15 -6.21
N THR A 27 2.03 19.66 -6.59
CA THR A 27 2.16 18.73 -7.70
C THR A 27 1.82 17.32 -7.20
N VAL A 28 0.69 16.80 -7.64
CA VAL A 28 0.30 15.40 -7.39
C VAL A 28 1.08 14.50 -8.34
N LYS A 29 1.79 13.53 -7.79
CA LYS A 29 2.54 12.51 -8.55
C LYS A 29 1.76 11.21 -8.59
N PRO A 30 1.63 10.55 -9.74
CA PRO A 30 1.11 9.19 -9.79
C PRO A 30 2.09 8.25 -9.10
N CYS A 31 1.56 7.33 -8.30
CA CYS A 31 2.31 6.20 -7.79
C CYS A 31 2.09 4.97 -8.66
N MET A 32 2.87 3.93 -8.43
CA MET A 32 2.91 2.73 -9.25
C MET A 32 2.76 1.47 -8.40
N VAL A 33 2.22 0.45 -9.05
CA VAL A 33 2.23 -0.93 -8.57
C VAL A 33 3.36 -1.65 -9.29
N THR A 34 4.32 -2.19 -8.55
CA THR A 34 5.35 -3.07 -9.09
C THR A 34 5.06 -4.50 -8.69
N VAL A 35 4.96 -5.40 -9.67
CA VAL A 35 4.80 -6.84 -9.42
C VAL A 35 6.16 -7.43 -9.07
N VAL A 36 6.31 -7.90 -7.83
CA VAL A 36 7.62 -8.33 -7.30
C VAL A 36 7.75 -9.85 -7.21
N ARG A 37 6.62 -10.57 -7.16
CA ARG A 37 6.60 -12.03 -7.14
C ARG A 37 5.31 -12.57 -7.73
N ILE A 38 5.41 -13.68 -8.45
CA ILE A 38 4.26 -14.47 -8.90
C ILE A 38 4.58 -15.94 -8.62
N GLN A 39 3.64 -16.64 -8.00
CA GLN A 39 3.59 -18.10 -7.95
C GLN A 39 2.34 -18.53 -8.70
N GLY A 40 2.48 -19.46 -9.64
CA GLY A 40 1.38 -19.87 -10.52
C GLY A 40 1.13 -18.89 -11.67
N VAL A 41 -0.14 -18.58 -11.95
CA VAL A 41 -0.57 -17.80 -13.11
C VAL A 41 -1.39 -16.59 -12.68
N ALA A 42 -1.09 -15.45 -13.29
CA ALA A 42 -1.85 -14.23 -13.09
C ALA A 42 -1.94 -13.43 -14.39
N ARG A 43 -2.91 -12.55 -14.47
CA ARG A 43 -3.13 -11.65 -15.61
C ARG A 43 -3.55 -10.27 -15.15
N TYR A 44 -3.44 -9.28 -16.04
CA TYR A 44 -3.88 -7.92 -15.79
C TYR A 44 -4.65 -7.35 -16.99
N SER A 45 -5.47 -6.34 -16.72
CA SER A 45 -6.11 -5.49 -17.73
C SER A 45 -5.91 -4.02 -17.36
N LEU A 46 -5.87 -3.15 -18.36
CA LEU A 46 -5.76 -1.69 -18.18
C LEU A 46 -7.10 -0.97 -18.40
N GLY A 47 -8.22 -1.69 -18.29
CA GLY A 47 -9.55 -1.14 -18.50
C GLY A 47 -10.06 -1.20 -19.96
N ASP A 48 -9.26 -1.74 -20.86
CA ASP A 48 -9.55 -1.90 -22.29
C ASP A 48 -10.25 -3.23 -22.61
N ASN A 49 -10.72 -3.97 -21.61
CA ASN A 49 -11.28 -5.32 -21.71
C ASN A 49 -10.31 -6.38 -22.27
N ALA A 50 -9.04 -6.02 -22.51
CA ALA A 50 -8.01 -6.96 -22.89
C ALA A 50 -7.28 -7.51 -21.66
N TRP A 51 -7.00 -8.81 -21.66
CA TRP A 51 -6.24 -9.46 -20.59
C TRP A 51 -4.86 -9.86 -21.08
N HIS A 52 -3.85 -9.46 -20.34
CA HIS A 52 -2.45 -9.73 -20.62
C HIS A 52 -1.84 -10.61 -19.53
N PRO A 53 -0.92 -11.53 -19.86
CA PRO A 53 -0.17 -12.27 -18.86
C PRO A 53 0.59 -11.31 -17.93
N LEU A 54 0.48 -11.53 -16.61
CA LEU A 54 1.23 -10.78 -15.64
C LEU A 54 2.61 -11.41 -15.47
N VAL A 55 3.65 -10.57 -15.41
CA VAL A 55 5.04 -11.00 -15.21
C VAL A 55 5.67 -10.20 -14.08
N VAL A 56 6.65 -10.81 -13.42
CA VAL A 56 7.47 -10.13 -12.39
C VAL A 56 8.20 -8.95 -13.02
N GLY A 57 8.25 -7.83 -12.31
CA GLY A 57 8.80 -6.57 -12.80
C GLY A 57 7.80 -5.71 -13.58
N LYS A 58 6.59 -6.20 -13.86
CA LYS A 58 5.56 -5.38 -14.50
C LYS A 58 5.18 -4.21 -13.60
N ILE A 59 5.15 -3.02 -14.20
CA ILE A 59 4.71 -1.78 -13.55
C ILE A 59 3.32 -1.45 -14.08
N LEU A 60 2.39 -1.16 -13.15
CA LEU A 60 1.01 -0.82 -13.43
C LEU A 60 0.66 0.48 -12.70
N GLY A 61 -0.30 1.23 -13.22
CA GLY A 61 -0.82 2.45 -12.61
C GLY A 61 -2.27 2.30 -12.14
N SER A 62 -2.86 3.44 -11.76
CA SER A 62 -4.31 3.53 -11.52
C SER A 62 -5.09 3.12 -12.77
N GLY A 63 -6.24 2.45 -12.58
CA GLY A 63 -7.06 1.86 -13.62
C GLY A 63 -6.71 0.41 -13.96
N ALA A 64 -5.58 -0.12 -13.47
CA ALA A 64 -5.22 -1.52 -13.69
C ALA A 64 -6.06 -2.48 -12.83
N ILE A 65 -6.38 -3.64 -13.40
CA ILE A 65 -7.04 -4.76 -12.72
C ILE A 65 -6.09 -5.93 -12.77
N ILE A 66 -5.83 -6.55 -11.63
CA ILE A 66 -4.96 -7.73 -11.50
C ILE A 66 -5.83 -8.91 -11.08
N GLN A 67 -5.62 -10.05 -11.73
CA GLN A 67 -6.30 -11.29 -11.39
C GLN A 67 -5.31 -12.44 -11.23
N SER A 68 -5.37 -13.14 -10.11
CA SER A 68 -4.67 -14.40 -9.87
C SER A 68 -5.56 -15.58 -10.19
N ALA A 69 -4.99 -16.64 -10.77
CA ALA A 69 -5.69 -17.92 -10.97
C ALA A 69 -5.82 -18.70 -9.64
N ALA A 70 -6.52 -19.83 -9.67
CA ALA A 70 -6.50 -20.78 -8.56
C ALA A 70 -5.06 -21.20 -8.24
N ASP A 71 -4.78 -21.55 -6.98
CA ASP A 71 -3.47 -22.01 -6.49
C ASP A 71 -2.30 -21.09 -6.84
N SER A 72 -2.60 -19.81 -7.06
CA SER A 72 -1.63 -18.80 -7.42
C SER A 72 -1.50 -17.74 -6.34
N SER A 73 -0.38 -17.03 -6.31
CA SER A 73 -0.23 -15.82 -5.49
C SER A 73 0.58 -14.77 -6.22
N VAL A 74 0.26 -13.51 -5.95
CA VAL A 74 0.93 -12.34 -6.52
C VAL A 74 1.29 -11.39 -5.41
N ASP A 75 2.56 -10.99 -5.34
CA ASP A 75 3.01 -9.93 -4.44
C ASP A 75 3.26 -8.67 -5.25
N ILE A 76 2.67 -7.58 -4.81
CA ILE A 76 2.82 -6.26 -5.39
C ILE A 76 3.28 -5.26 -4.33
N VAL A 77 4.09 -4.31 -4.78
CA VAL A 77 4.55 -3.17 -3.98
C VAL A 77 3.95 -1.89 -4.54
N LEU A 78 3.39 -1.08 -3.66
CA LEU A 78 2.83 0.23 -4.00
C LEU A 78 3.83 1.31 -3.60
N SER A 79 4.31 2.10 -4.56
CA SER A 79 5.34 3.12 -4.31
C SER A 79 5.21 4.30 -5.25
N GLY A 80 5.76 5.46 -4.84
CA GLY A 80 5.85 6.65 -5.69
C GLY A 80 6.89 6.52 -6.80
N ASP A 81 7.90 5.69 -6.59
CA ASP A 81 8.94 5.42 -7.57
C ASP A 81 8.96 3.92 -7.92
N PRO A 82 9.39 3.56 -9.13
CA PRO A 82 9.55 2.16 -9.51
C PRO A 82 10.46 1.42 -8.54
N VAL A 83 10.01 0.25 -8.08
CA VAL A 83 10.84 -0.61 -7.24
C VAL A 83 11.95 -1.18 -8.10
N ALA A 84 13.21 -0.91 -7.72
CA ALA A 84 14.33 -1.55 -8.37
C ALA A 84 14.26 -3.05 -8.12
N MET A 85 13.92 -3.82 -9.17
CA MET A 85 13.96 -5.27 -9.10
C MET A 85 15.41 -5.72 -9.03
N PRO A 86 15.74 -6.73 -8.22
CA PRO A 86 17.06 -7.36 -8.30
C PRO A 86 17.24 -7.86 -9.73
N GLN A 87 18.12 -7.24 -10.49
CA GLN A 87 18.56 -7.85 -11.75
C GLN A 87 19.17 -9.19 -11.38
N ALA A 88 18.70 -10.27 -11.99
CA ALA A 88 19.45 -11.50 -12.00
C ALA A 88 20.86 -11.12 -12.47
N ALA A 89 21.85 -11.35 -11.61
CA ALA A 89 23.22 -11.02 -11.95
C ALA A 89 23.48 -11.63 -13.32
N SER A 90 23.72 -10.78 -14.32
CA SER A 90 24.23 -11.21 -15.60
C SER A 90 25.40 -12.11 -15.26
N ALA A 91 25.44 -13.33 -15.83
CA ALA A 91 26.50 -14.24 -15.55
C ALA A 91 27.83 -13.47 -15.67
N PRO A 92 28.73 -13.57 -14.70
CA PRO A 92 29.95 -12.79 -14.73
C PRO A 92 30.67 -13.12 -16.02
N ASP A 93 30.80 -12.12 -16.89
CA ASP A 93 31.75 -12.20 -17.99
C ASP A 93 33.12 -12.48 -17.40
N ALA A 94 33.64 -13.63 -17.80
CA ALA A 94 35.03 -14.05 -17.69
C ALA A 94 35.72 -13.84 -16.33
N ILE A 95 35.75 -14.94 -15.56
CA ILE A 95 36.89 -15.46 -14.81
C ILE A 95 37.94 -14.40 -14.40
N SER A 96 37.69 -13.74 -13.31
CA SER A 96 38.75 -13.18 -12.49
C SER A 96 39.26 -14.30 -11.58
N PRO A 97 40.56 -14.68 -11.60
CA PRO A 97 41.07 -15.87 -10.90
C PRO A 97 41.19 -15.72 -9.37
N ALA A 98 40.52 -14.78 -8.77
CA ALA A 98 40.57 -14.52 -7.32
C ALA A 98 39.20 -14.51 -6.66
N ALA A 99 38.16 -15.01 -7.29
CA ALA A 99 36.85 -15.11 -6.65
C ALA A 99 36.79 -16.41 -5.83
N ASP A 100 36.66 -16.26 -4.52
CA ASP A 100 36.30 -17.33 -3.60
C ASP A 100 35.05 -18.05 -4.13
N PRO A 101 35.09 -19.37 -4.43
CA PRO A 101 33.94 -20.11 -4.95
C PRO A 101 32.74 -20.17 -4.01
N ASN A 102 32.87 -19.71 -2.75
CA ASN A 102 31.79 -19.61 -1.77
C ASN A 102 31.15 -18.25 -1.76
N VAL A 103 31.64 -17.26 -2.46
CA VAL A 103 30.98 -15.95 -2.59
C VAL A 103 30.02 -16.00 -3.77
N ARG A 104 28.83 -16.50 -3.53
CA ARG A 104 27.71 -16.27 -4.47
C ARG A 104 27.48 -14.77 -4.55
N GLY A 105 27.60 -14.23 -5.77
CA GLY A 105 27.47 -12.80 -6.03
C GLY A 105 26.25 -12.20 -5.33
N PHE A 106 26.52 -11.35 -4.36
CA PHE A 106 25.47 -10.62 -3.65
C PHE A 106 24.96 -9.54 -4.58
N VAL A 107 23.72 -9.69 -5.03
CA VAL A 107 22.99 -8.57 -5.58
C VAL A 107 22.76 -7.60 -4.43
N SER A 108 23.47 -6.47 -4.43
CA SER A 108 23.26 -5.41 -3.45
C SER A 108 21.89 -4.77 -3.69
N TYR A 109 20.88 -5.35 -3.09
CA TYR A 109 19.58 -4.72 -2.98
C TYR A 109 19.64 -3.71 -1.84
N LYS A 110 19.42 -2.44 -2.15
CA LYS A 110 19.25 -1.42 -1.13
C LYS A 110 17.80 -1.52 -0.63
N PRO A 111 17.52 -2.05 0.57
CA PRO A 111 16.17 -2.18 1.05
C PRO A 111 15.55 -0.79 1.15
N MET A 112 14.47 -0.54 0.43
CA MET A 112 13.64 0.63 0.66
C MET A 112 12.82 0.34 1.92
N VAL A 113 13.31 0.78 3.05
CA VAL A 113 12.60 0.75 4.34
C VAL A 113 11.26 1.47 4.12
N GLN A 114 10.14 0.78 4.31
CA GLN A 114 8.77 1.33 4.29
C GLN A 114 8.05 1.33 2.93
N GLN A 115 7.85 0.16 2.36
CA GLN A 115 6.94 -0.01 1.22
C GLN A 115 5.60 -0.59 1.66
N ASN A 116 4.53 -0.19 0.98
CA ASN A 116 3.22 -0.84 1.12
C ASN A 116 3.24 -2.10 0.26
N VAL A 117 2.99 -3.24 0.88
CA VAL A 117 3.02 -4.55 0.21
C VAL A 117 1.65 -5.21 0.29
N ILE A 118 1.19 -5.72 -0.85
CA ILE A 118 -0.04 -6.50 -0.93
C ILE A 118 0.30 -7.89 -1.48
N ARG A 119 -0.16 -8.94 -0.81
CA ARG A 119 -0.17 -10.30 -1.37
C ARG A 119 -1.60 -10.68 -1.74
N MET A 120 -1.81 -11.00 -2.99
CA MET A 120 -3.03 -11.57 -3.51
C MET A 120 -2.92 -13.09 -3.47
N TRP A 121 -3.96 -13.76 -3.00
CA TRP A 121 -4.07 -15.21 -3.04
C TRP A 121 -4.80 -15.69 -4.31
N GLY A 122 -4.96 -17.00 -4.45
CA GLY A 122 -5.67 -17.58 -5.59
C GLY A 122 -7.11 -17.08 -5.73
N ASN A 123 -7.58 -17.00 -6.96
CA ASN A 123 -8.93 -16.50 -7.31
C ASN A 123 -9.22 -15.07 -6.85
N THR A 124 -8.19 -14.23 -6.74
CA THR A 124 -8.34 -12.83 -6.32
C THR A 124 -8.39 -11.90 -7.53
N VAL A 125 -9.32 -10.95 -7.48
CA VAL A 125 -9.43 -9.83 -8.44
C VAL A 125 -9.30 -8.54 -7.65
N LEU A 126 -8.26 -7.77 -7.96
CA LEU A 126 -7.94 -6.50 -7.33
C LEU A 126 -7.79 -5.41 -8.38
N ALA A 127 -8.59 -4.36 -8.29
CA ALA A 127 -8.40 -3.17 -9.10
C ALA A 127 -7.66 -2.08 -8.31
N VAL A 128 -6.89 -1.28 -9.03
CA VAL A 128 -6.15 -0.13 -8.51
C VAL A 128 -6.90 1.13 -8.97
N ASP A 129 -7.82 1.62 -8.16
CA ASP A 129 -8.67 2.74 -8.56
C ASP A 129 -7.91 4.07 -8.47
N LYS A 130 -7.16 4.26 -7.38
CA LYS A 130 -6.37 5.47 -7.16
C LYS A 130 -5.06 5.14 -6.49
N LEU A 131 -3.99 5.77 -6.98
CA LEU A 131 -2.67 5.61 -6.40
C LEU A 131 -1.85 6.87 -6.69
N THR A 132 -1.84 7.80 -5.75
CA THR A 132 -1.20 9.10 -5.90
C THR A 132 -0.47 9.51 -4.63
N GLN A 133 0.49 10.41 -4.77
CA GLN A 133 1.14 11.08 -3.65
C GLN A 133 1.46 12.54 -4.00
N TYR A 134 1.59 13.37 -2.98
CA TYR A 134 2.12 14.73 -3.10
C TYR A 134 2.94 15.09 -1.86
N ASP A 135 3.88 15.98 -2.05
CA ASP A 135 4.74 16.48 -0.99
C ASP A 135 4.19 17.80 -0.47
N THR A 136 4.06 17.91 0.84
CA THR A 136 3.63 19.15 1.52
C THR A 136 4.82 20.01 1.97
N GLY A 137 6.06 19.57 1.72
CA GLY A 137 7.28 20.17 2.23
C GLY A 137 7.62 19.75 3.67
N VAL A 138 6.67 19.22 4.42
CA VAL A 138 6.86 18.70 5.79
C VAL A 138 6.67 17.19 5.80
N ASP A 139 5.77 16.69 4.96
CA ASP A 139 5.36 15.28 4.94
C ASP A 139 4.89 14.88 3.54
N THR A 140 5.00 13.61 3.21
CA THR A 140 4.42 13.04 1.99
C THR A 140 3.02 12.50 2.28
N VAL A 141 2.04 13.03 1.58
CA VAL A 141 0.65 12.57 1.65
C VAL A 141 0.40 11.61 0.49
N SER A 142 -0.09 10.43 0.80
CA SER A 142 -0.47 9.40 -0.18
C SER A 142 -1.98 9.15 -0.14
N ASP A 143 -2.55 8.88 -1.32
CA ASP A 143 -3.95 8.55 -1.47
C ASP A 143 -4.05 7.27 -2.31
N THR A 144 -4.45 6.19 -1.66
CA THR A 144 -4.53 4.85 -2.23
C THR A 144 -5.95 4.33 -2.10
N GLU A 145 -6.55 3.94 -3.23
CA GLU A 145 -7.82 3.24 -3.28
C GLU A 145 -7.65 1.95 -4.10
N LEU A 146 -7.89 0.83 -3.45
CA LEU A 146 -7.94 -0.49 -4.06
C LEU A 146 -9.38 -1.00 -4.03
N ASP A 147 -9.78 -1.80 -5.02
CA ASP A 147 -11.10 -2.42 -5.10
C ASP A 147 -10.94 -3.95 -5.17
N LEU A 148 -11.20 -4.62 -4.06
CA LEU A 148 -11.15 -6.07 -3.92
C LEU A 148 -12.48 -6.68 -4.36
N ARG A 149 -12.57 -7.10 -5.62
CA ARG A 149 -13.80 -7.61 -6.24
C ARG A 149 -14.04 -9.09 -5.97
N ALA A 150 -12.97 -9.85 -5.75
CA ALA A 150 -13.02 -11.28 -5.44
C ALA A 150 -11.78 -11.72 -4.69
N GLY A 151 -11.89 -12.82 -3.94
CA GLY A 151 -10.77 -13.47 -3.27
C GLY A 151 -10.36 -12.80 -1.97
N ARG A 152 -9.06 -12.82 -1.68
CA ARG A 152 -8.48 -12.39 -0.40
C ARG A 152 -7.10 -11.80 -0.62
N ILE A 153 -6.80 -10.74 0.11
CA ILE A 153 -5.47 -10.14 0.13
C ILE A 153 -4.92 -10.06 1.55
N PHE A 154 -3.60 -10.17 1.64
CA PHE A 154 -2.84 -9.73 2.81
C PHE A 154 -2.29 -8.34 2.50
N PHE A 155 -2.36 -7.43 3.43
CA PHE A 155 -1.78 -6.11 3.32
C PHE A 155 -0.79 -5.85 4.45
N ASN A 156 0.31 -5.21 4.10
CA ASN A 156 1.23 -4.59 5.04
C ASN A 156 1.44 -3.15 4.61
N VAL A 157 0.78 -2.24 5.30
CA VAL A 157 0.79 -0.80 5.00
C VAL A 157 1.67 -0.10 6.02
N LYS A 158 2.65 0.63 5.54
CA LYS A 158 3.54 1.42 6.39
C LYS A 158 2.78 2.48 7.16
N LYS A 159 3.37 2.97 8.25
CA LYS A 159 2.85 4.13 8.96
C LYS A 159 2.76 5.33 8.00
N MET A 160 1.60 5.96 7.95
CA MET A 160 1.28 7.05 7.02
C MET A 160 1.11 8.36 7.78
N SER A 161 1.27 9.47 7.06
CA SER A 161 0.94 10.80 7.58
C SER A 161 -0.54 10.92 7.94
N ALA A 162 -0.88 11.89 8.77
CA ALA A 162 -2.26 12.09 9.23
C ALA A 162 -3.24 12.35 8.08
N SER A 163 -2.77 12.99 7.02
CA SER A 163 -3.56 13.37 5.84
C SER A 163 -3.61 12.29 4.77
N SER A 164 -2.80 11.23 4.88
CA SER A 164 -2.80 10.12 3.94
C SER A 164 -4.02 9.21 4.13
N GLN A 165 -4.45 8.58 3.03
CA GLN A 165 -5.54 7.63 3.02
C GLN A 165 -5.11 6.32 2.34
N PHE A 166 -5.53 5.20 2.91
CA PHE A 166 -5.41 3.89 2.30
C PHE A 166 -6.74 3.16 2.48
N ILE A 167 -7.48 3.04 1.39
CA ILE A 167 -8.83 2.49 1.37
C ILE A 167 -8.86 1.23 0.53
N ILE A 168 -9.44 0.18 1.06
CA ILE A 168 -9.77 -1.04 0.33
C ILE A 168 -11.29 -1.09 0.21
N LYS A 169 -11.79 -0.97 -1.01
CA LYS A 169 -13.21 -1.15 -1.35
C LYS A 169 -13.50 -2.64 -1.47
N ILE A 170 -14.67 -3.04 -1.06
CA ILE A 170 -15.23 -4.38 -1.16
C ILE A 170 -16.68 -4.28 -1.60
N PRO A 171 -17.32 -5.34 -2.12
CA PRO A 171 -18.69 -5.24 -2.67
C PRO A 171 -19.74 -4.69 -1.71
N ASN A 172 -19.58 -4.89 -0.41
CA ASN A 172 -20.52 -4.46 0.61
C ASN A 172 -20.01 -3.30 1.49
N GLY A 173 -18.90 -2.65 1.14
CA GLY A 173 -18.38 -1.54 1.94
C GLY A 173 -16.95 -1.13 1.64
N VAL A 174 -16.30 -0.58 2.67
CA VAL A 174 -14.92 -0.11 2.59
C VAL A 174 -14.16 -0.40 3.88
N ALA A 175 -12.86 -0.60 3.78
CA ALA A 175 -11.93 -0.67 4.89
C ALA A 175 -10.88 0.44 4.78
N GLY A 176 -10.76 1.28 5.80
CA GLY A 176 -9.69 2.25 5.96
C GLY A 176 -8.54 1.64 6.75
N ILE A 177 -7.34 1.65 6.17
CA ILE A 177 -6.12 1.07 6.75
C ILE A 177 -5.15 2.20 7.08
N ARG A 178 -4.51 2.11 8.25
CA ARG A 178 -3.58 3.17 8.65
C ARG A 178 -2.36 2.63 9.38
N GLY A 179 -1.32 2.30 8.63
CA GLY A 179 -0.06 1.81 9.19
C GLY A 179 -0.24 0.48 9.92
N SER A 180 -0.77 -0.52 9.22
CA SER A 180 -1.29 -1.74 9.80
C SER A 180 -1.00 -2.94 8.90
N ALA A 181 -1.00 -4.14 9.48
CA ALA A 181 -0.90 -5.40 8.75
C ALA A 181 -2.06 -6.32 9.09
N GLY A 182 -2.60 -6.96 8.06
CA GLY A 182 -3.75 -7.84 8.23
C GLY A 182 -4.22 -8.47 6.92
N TRP A 183 -5.35 -9.13 7.01
CA TRP A 183 -6.04 -9.76 5.88
C TRP A 183 -7.40 -9.09 5.66
N ILE A 184 -7.84 -9.11 4.42
CA ILE A 184 -9.20 -8.77 4.07
C ILE A 184 -9.67 -9.67 2.93
N ASP A 185 -10.89 -10.17 3.03
CA ASP A 185 -11.55 -10.88 1.94
C ASP A 185 -12.66 -10.02 1.30
N PHE A 186 -13.11 -10.43 0.13
CA PHE A 186 -14.13 -9.71 -0.63
C PHE A 186 -15.52 -9.72 0.02
N LYS A 187 -15.73 -10.53 1.08
CA LYS A 187 -16.97 -10.55 1.87
C LYS A 187 -16.96 -9.53 3.00
N GLY A 188 -15.81 -8.91 3.25
CA GLY A 188 -15.63 -7.89 4.29
C GLY A 188 -15.08 -8.43 5.60
N VAL A 189 -14.61 -9.68 5.65
CA VAL A 189 -13.93 -10.17 6.84
C VAL A 189 -12.51 -9.62 6.88
N ILE A 190 -12.21 -8.84 7.91
CA ILE A 190 -10.89 -8.25 8.17
C ILE A 190 -10.29 -8.93 9.39
N GLU A 191 -9.04 -9.39 9.29
CA GLU A 191 -8.28 -9.99 10.38
C GLU A 191 -7.01 -9.15 10.59
N MET A 192 -6.88 -8.53 11.77
CA MET A 192 -5.79 -7.61 12.06
C MET A 192 -4.67 -8.27 12.87
N ILE A 193 -3.44 -8.15 12.38
CA ILE A 193 -2.23 -8.66 13.07
C ILE A 193 -1.56 -7.53 13.84
N GLU A 194 -1.42 -6.38 13.18
CA GLU A 194 -0.76 -5.19 13.72
C GLU A 194 -1.59 -3.94 13.40
N GLY A 195 -1.59 -2.98 14.32
CA GLY A 195 -2.31 -1.73 14.16
C GLY A 195 -3.81 -1.89 14.26
N SER A 196 -4.55 -1.19 13.41
CA SER A 196 -6.01 -1.23 13.37
C SER A 196 -6.54 -0.91 11.97
N ALA A 197 -7.76 -1.37 11.70
CA ALA A 197 -8.55 -0.98 10.54
C ALA A 197 -9.89 -0.39 11.00
N VAL A 198 -10.48 0.45 10.17
CA VAL A 198 -11.86 0.89 10.32
C VAL A 198 -12.63 0.40 9.12
N GLU A 199 -13.64 -0.42 9.36
CA GLU A 199 -14.56 -0.89 8.33
C GLU A 199 -15.87 -0.11 8.36
N SER A 200 -16.45 0.08 7.19
CA SER A 200 -17.82 0.59 7.04
C SER A 200 -18.53 -0.28 6.01
N LEU A 201 -19.49 -1.06 6.47
CA LEU A 201 -20.20 -2.06 5.69
C LEU A 201 -21.68 -1.73 5.58
N ILE A 202 -22.35 -2.27 4.57
CA ILE A 202 -23.81 -2.32 4.51
C ILE A 202 -24.24 -3.75 4.88
N LEU A 203 -24.80 -3.90 6.06
CA LEU A 203 -25.30 -5.17 6.57
C LEU A 203 -26.82 -5.11 6.64
N ASN A 204 -27.51 -6.02 5.93
CA ASN A 204 -28.98 -6.05 5.86
C ASN A 204 -29.60 -4.69 5.45
N GLY A 205 -28.93 -3.95 4.56
CA GLY A 205 -29.37 -2.63 4.10
C GLY A 205 -29.14 -1.48 5.08
N GLN A 206 -28.45 -1.72 6.20
CA GLN A 206 -28.09 -0.71 7.19
C GLN A 206 -26.59 -0.46 7.23
N PRO A 207 -26.13 0.79 7.36
CA PRO A 207 -24.74 1.12 7.53
C PRO A 207 -24.25 0.65 8.91
N PHE A 208 -23.12 -0.04 8.91
CA PHE A 208 -22.43 -0.51 10.10
C PHE A 208 -20.96 -0.06 10.05
N THR A 209 -20.43 0.49 11.13
CA THR A 209 -19.03 0.90 11.22
C THR A 209 -18.40 0.30 12.47
N SER A 210 -17.23 -0.29 12.31
CA SER A 210 -16.47 -0.90 13.39
C SER A 210 -14.98 -0.61 13.27
N SER A 211 -14.29 -0.54 14.41
CA SER A 211 -12.84 -0.47 14.49
C SER A 211 -12.29 -1.81 14.93
N ILE A 212 -11.42 -2.39 14.09
CA ILE A 212 -10.85 -3.71 14.31
C ILE A 212 -9.41 -3.54 14.79
N PRO A 213 -9.10 -3.77 16.07
CA PRO A 213 -7.75 -3.67 16.60
C PRO A 213 -6.92 -4.93 16.28
N ALA A 214 -5.61 -4.85 16.49
CA ALA A 214 -4.71 -5.99 16.38
C ALA A 214 -5.16 -7.16 17.27
N GLY A 215 -5.08 -8.38 16.74
CA GLY A 215 -5.52 -9.61 17.40
C GLY A 215 -7.01 -9.92 17.25
N TYR A 216 -7.76 -9.06 16.53
CA TYR A 216 -9.18 -9.24 16.31
C TYR A 216 -9.53 -9.34 14.84
N GLN A 217 -10.64 -9.98 14.56
CA GLN A 217 -11.29 -9.99 13.25
C GLN A 217 -12.64 -9.27 13.31
N SER A 218 -13.10 -8.77 12.17
CA SER A 218 -14.45 -8.22 12.05
C SER A 218 -15.50 -9.33 12.28
N ASN A 219 -16.63 -8.91 12.81
CA ASN A 219 -17.78 -9.79 12.97
C ASN A 219 -18.66 -9.68 11.71
N PRO A 220 -18.77 -10.76 10.90
CA PRO A 220 -19.52 -10.69 9.64
C PRO A 220 -21.03 -10.44 9.83
N ASP A 221 -21.57 -10.74 11.02
CA ASP A 221 -22.97 -10.48 11.37
C ASP A 221 -23.21 -9.07 11.93
N GLY A 222 -22.13 -8.27 12.05
CA GLY A 222 -22.14 -6.98 12.73
C GLY A 222 -21.95 -7.12 14.24
N GLY A 223 -21.51 -6.05 14.88
CA GLY A 223 -21.24 -6.03 16.32
C GLY A 223 -19.76 -5.89 16.66
N ASN A 224 -19.38 -6.30 17.87
CA ASN A 224 -18.00 -6.15 18.31
C ASN A 224 -17.06 -7.10 17.58
N PRO A 225 -15.81 -6.68 17.32
CA PRO A 225 -14.79 -7.56 16.79
C PRO A 225 -14.55 -8.80 17.63
N ILE A 226 -14.23 -9.90 16.98
CA ILE A 226 -14.04 -11.22 17.58
C ILE A 226 -12.54 -11.49 17.73
N LEU A 227 -12.11 -12.04 18.86
CA LEU A 227 -10.70 -12.39 19.08
C LEU A 227 -10.25 -13.48 18.12
N ILE A 228 -9.13 -13.26 17.45
CA ILE A 228 -8.52 -14.25 16.55
C ILE A 228 -7.82 -15.32 17.42
N PRO A 229 -8.04 -16.63 17.17
CA PRO A 229 -7.32 -17.69 17.86
C PRO A 229 -5.80 -17.58 17.66
N GLN A 230 -5.02 -17.88 18.71
CA GLN A 230 -3.56 -17.67 18.73
C GLN A 230 -2.84 -18.45 17.60
N ASN A 231 -3.25 -19.66 17.31
CA ASN A 231 -2.67 -20.47 16.24
C ASN A 231 -2.88 -19.84 14.84
N VAL A 232 -3.97 -19.09 14.64
CA VAL A 232 -4.24 -18.34 13.40
C VAL A 232 -3.34 -17.11 13.34
N LEU A 233 -3.20 -16.38 14.44
CA LEU A 233 -2.28 -15.23 14.54
C LEU A 233 -0.83 -15.64 14.27
N ASP A 234 -0.38 -16.79 14.76
CA ASP A 234 0.98 -17.26 14.54
C ASP A 234 1.24 -17.55 13.04
N ASN A 235 0.28 -18.15 12.34
CA ASN A 235 0.35 -18.35 10.89
C ASN A 235 0.40 -17.01 10.14
N PHE A 236 -0.35 -16.01 10.58
CA PHE A 236 -0.32 -14.69 9.98
C PHE A 236 1.02 -13.98 10.18
N ARG A 237 1.61 -14.10 11.37
CA ARG A 237 2.95 -13.58 11.65
C ARG A 237 4.02 -14.19 10.76
N ILE A 238 3.93 -15.51 10.51
CA ILE A 238 4.83 -16.18 9.54
C ILE A 238 4.67 -15.57 8.15
N THR A 239 3.45 -15.33 7.70
CA THR A 239 3.19 -14.69 6.41
C THR A 239 3.77 -13.27 6.36
N LEU A 240 3.55 -12.47 7.39
CA LEU A 240 4.10 -11.12 7.50
C LEU A 240 5.62 -11.15 7.46
N THR A 241 6.25 -12.01 8.26
CA THR A 241 7.72 -12.15 8.29
C THR A 241 8.25 -12.54 6.91
N SER A 242 7.58 -13.47 6.20
CA SER A 242 8.00 -13.89 4.86
C SER A 242 7.95 -12.74 3.84
N LEU A 243 6.94 -11.87 3.94
CA LEU A 243 6.82 -10.68 3.08
C LEU A 243 7.89 -9.65 3.39
N VAL A 244 8.05 -9.32 4.66
CA VAL A 244 9.05 -8.35 5.12
C VAL A 244 10.46 -8.80 4.73
N THR A 245 10.81 -10.07 4.95
CA THR A 245 12.12 -10.63 4.58
C THR A 245 12.35 -10.59 3.08
N LEU A 246 11.34 -10.89 2.27
CA LEU A 246 11.47 -10.87 0.80
C LEU A 246 11.77 -9.48 0.22
N TYR A 247 11.20 -8.42 0.82
CA TYR A 247 11.23 -7.08 0.23
C TYR A 247 12.03 -6.06 1.03
N GLN A 248 12.42 -6.38 2.25
CA GLN A 248 13.28 -5.54 3.08
C GLN A 248 14.71 -6.05 3.15
N CYS A 249 14.93 -7.34 3.01
CA CYS A 249 16.24 -7.98 3.00
C CYS A 249 16.25 -9.13 2.00
N PRO A 250 16.83 -8.97 0.84
CA PRO A 250 17.09 -10.13 -0.02
C PRO A 250 18.12 -11.01 0.66
N ASN A 251 17.73 -12.26 0.92
CA ASN A 251 18.59 -13.32 1.41
C ASN A 251 19.24 -13.08 2.76
N GLY A 252 18.42 -13.17 3.83
CA GLY A 252 18.84 -13.39 5.20
C GLY A 252 20.33 -13.46 5.46
N ALA A 253 21.08 -12.37 5.24
CA ALA A 253 22.47 -12.31 5.64
C ALA A 253 22.47 -12.18 7.16
N PRO A 254 22.88 -13.22 7.90
CA PRO A 254 23.12 -13.07 9.32
C PRO A 254 24.35 -12.17 9.46
N ASP A 255 24.20 -11.14 10.30
CA ASP A 255 25.31 -10.43 10.94
C ASP A 255 26.44 -9.93 10.02
N SER A 256 26.20 -8.92 9.22
CA SER A 256 27.24 -8.06 8.70
C SER A 256 27.40 -6.83 9.61
N PRO A 257 28.59 -6.51 10.11
CA PRO A 257 28.80 -5.43 11.10
C PRO A 257 28.75 -4.01 10.57
N GLN A 258 28.19 -3.77 9.39
CA GLN A 258 28.12 -2.45 8.76
C GLN A 258 26.70 -1.87 8.67
N HIS A 259 25.80 -2.25 9.58
CA HIS A 259 24.41 -1.84 9.55
C HIS A 259 24.08 -0.80 10.63
N ASP A 260 24.45 0.45 10.41
CA ASP A 260 23.98 1.50 11.32
C ASP A 260 22.89 2.43 10.74
N GLU A 261 22.50 2.30 9.46
CA GLU A 261 21.44 3.13 8.88
C GLU A 261 20.50 2.39 7.93
N GLY A 262 20.04 1.22 8.28
CA GLY A 262 19.11 0.46 7.42
C GLY A 262 18.83 -0.93 7.96
N ARG A 263 18.37 -1.01 9.20
CA ARG A 263 18.18 -2.30 9.88
C ARG A 263 17.21 -3.18 9.14
N CYS A 264 17.73 -4.22 8.53
CA CYS A 264 16.97 -5.44 8.30
C CYS A 264 16.65 -6.05 9.66
N PHE A 265 15.43 -5.89 10.14
CA PHE A 265 14.98 -6.59 11.32
C PHE A 265 14.79 -8.07 10.98
N THR A 266 15.82 -8.88 11.14
CA THR A 266 15.60 -10.28 11.40
C THR A 266 15.01 -10.34 12.80
N SER A 267 13.69 -10.45 12.92
CA SER A 267 13.09 -10.79 14.20
C SER A 267 13.58 -12.18 14.58
N LYS A 268 14.63 -12.25 15.39
CA LYS A 268 14.85 -13.41 16.26
C LYS A 268 13.66 -13.43 17.23
N TRP A 269 12.57 -14.05 16.84
CA TRP A 269 11.60 -14.52 17.80
C TRP A 269 12.22 -15.76 18.40
N GLY A 270 12.89 -15.50 19.54
CA GLY A 270 13.36 -16.58 20.39
C GLY A 270 12.15 -17.43 20.81
N SER A 271 12.32 -18.72 20.68
CA SER A 271 11.53 -19.75 21.32
C SER A 271 11.40 -19.41 22.81
N TYR A 272 10.17 -19.19 23.24
CA TYR A 272 9.72 -19.40 24.60
C TYR A 272 8.52 -20.34 24.56
#